data_89da755bf3a8c1a7f36f0b8d276c4dc2
#
_entry.id   89da755bf3a8c1a7f36f0b8d276c4dc2
#
_cell.length_a   1.000
_cell.length_b   1.000
_cell.length_c   1.000
_cell.angle_alpha   90.00
_cell.angle_beta   90.00
_cell.angle_gamma   90.00
#
_symmetry.space_group_name_H-M   'P 1'
#
loop_
_entity.id
_entity.type
_entity.pdbx_description
1 polymer ?
#
loop_
_entity_poly.entity_id
_entity_poly.type
_entity_poly.pdbx_seq_one_letter_code
_entity_poly.pdbx_strand_id
1 'polypeptide(L)'
;QKVGLFRNLVKHDSLLMHNKIISELDFNIIPDEKTIVIESIRTDRNVVIHACFGTKINSTLATTLASLLESVLGHIVESRSDAYRIVLESNARINKKIIVETLSDNFVLNDIVTTSLIRTHNLNWRTWCVAKKFGMVERGSIYDRKTGHFIYEQYQTTPLVKEALRELFHDKFDLLGTDKILTRIKNNEIQIEWIDVTKFSKLAEPLLDHTTKYYSSPANVDKAILDEVKKRLLKTKHRLICARCGKWQLAIVTGEFEKRPKKLICKYCKGRQITATYYSDYDLVKIIQKNHKSKKLSLEENHKFKRAWKVASLIETFGNNAITVLSGYGVGADTAARILRNMVDEEYMYKQIYEAERQYVMTRGFWDD
;
A
#
# COMPACT_ATOMS: atom_id res chain seq x y z
N GLN A 1 20.91 37.27 38.39
CA GLN A 1 20.03 38.14 37.54
C GLN A 1 20.04 37.74 36.06
N LYS A 2 21.19 37.39 35.44
CA LYS A 2 21.28 37.00 34.03
C LYS A 2 20.56 35.69 33.67
N VAL A 3 20.50 34.71 34.56
CA VAL A 3 19.84 33.41 34.35
C VAL A 3 18.31 33.54 34.35
N GLY A 4 17.77 34.49 35.15
CA GLY A 4 16.34 34.78 35.16
C GLY A 4 15.82 35.45 33.90
N LEU A 5 16.64 36.35 33.28
CA LEU A 5 16.31 37.01 32.01
C LEU A 5 16.26 36.01 30.86
N PHE A 6 17.18 35.08 30.81
CA PHE A 6 17.24 34.05 29.77
C PHE A 6 16.03 33.09 29.84
N ARG A 7 15.61 32.68 31.06
CA ARG A 7 14.38 31.87 31.24
C ARG A 7 13.11 32.60 30.82
N ASN A 8 13.04 33.92 31.02
CA ASN A 8 11.87 34.71 30.62
C ASN A 8 11.84 34.94 29.10
N LEU A 9 13.00 35.14 28.42
CA LEU A 9 13.08 35.21 26.99
C LEU A 9 12.66 33.90 26.32
N VAL A 10 13.19 32.77 26.78
CA VAL A 10 12.81 31.44 26.25
C VAL A 10 11.32 31.14 26.44
N LYS A 11 10.73 31.54 27.56
CA LYS A 11 9.27 31.42 27.78
C LYS A 11 8.45 32.33 26.86
N HIS A 12 8.92 33.56 26.61
CA HIS A 12 8.26 34.50 25.72
C HIS A 12 8.29 34.03 24.27
N ASP A 13 9.45 33.56 23.79
CA ASP A 13 9.61 33.03 22.44
C ASP A 13 8.80 31.73 22.23
N SER A 14 8.73 30.86 23.24
CA SER A 14 7.90 29.67 23.18
C SER A 14 6.40 29.99 23.13
N LEU A 15 5.94 31.02 23.83
CA LEU A 15 4.55 31.51 23.77
C LEU A 15 4.21 32.15 22.42
N LEU A 16 5.14 32.91 21.84
CA LEU A 16 4.97 33.48 20.50
C LEU A 16 4.90 32.40 19.42
N MET A 17 5.78 31.41 19.51
CA MET A 17 5.74 30.22 18.63
C MET A 17 4.44 29.44 18.78
N HIS A 18 3.99 29.20 20.00
CA HIS A 18 2.73 28.52 20.31
C HIS A 18 1.53 29.26 19.70
N ASN A 19 1.43 30.58 19.91
CA ASN A 19 0.36 31.41 19.36
C ASN A 19 0.42 31.45 17.82
N LYS A 20 1.62 31.45 17.23
CA LYS A 20 1.78 31.40 15.78
C LYS A 20 1.30 30.06 15.23
N ILE A 21 1.66 28.93 15.87
CA ILE A 21 1.19 27.60 15.47
C ILE A 21 -0.35 27.54 15.54
N ILE A 22 -0.97 28.01 16.64
CA ILE A 22 -2.43 28.05 16.75
C ILE A 22 -3.07 28.89 15.64
N SER A 23 -2.49 30.04 15.30
CA SER A 23 -3.03 30.91 14.24
C SER A 23 -2.89 30.33 12.82
N GLU A 24 -2.02 29.34 12.64
CA GLU A 24 -1.80 28.65 11.36
C GLU A 24 -2.60 27.34 11.27
N LEU A 25 -3.14 26.85 12.39
CA LEU A 25 -4.07 25.73 12.46
C LEU A 25 -5.50 26.24 12.37
N ASP A 26 -6.29 25.72 11.43
CA ASP A 26 -7.73 25.99 11.35
C ASP A 26 -8.54 25.20 12.41
N PHE A 27 -7.86 24.61 13.40
CA PHE A 27 -8.44 23.79 14.47
C PHE A 27 -7.70 23.99 15.78
N ASN A 28 -8.39 23.80 16.92
CA ASN A 28 -7.89 24.12 18.26
C ASN A 28 -7.02 23.03 18.92
N ILE A 29 -6.56 22.01 18.17
CA ILE A 29 -5.76 20.91 18.69
C ILE A 29 -4.33 21.09 18.20
N ILE A 30 -3.38 21.17 19.13
CA ILE A 30 -1.95 21.35 18.79
C ILE A 30 -1.29 20.00 18.80
N PRO A 31 -0.63 19.61 17.68
CA PRO A 31 0.20 18.40 17.66
C PRO A 31 1.43 18.58 18.56
N ASP A 32 1.70 17.61 19.41
CA ASP A 32 2.83 17.58 20.32
C ASP A 32 3.42 16.15 20.45
N GLU A 33 4.21 15.90 21.48
CA GLU A 33 4.81 14.58 21.77
C GLU A 33 3.81 13.52 22.24
N LYS A 34 2.57 13.93 22.58
CA LYS A 34 1.48 13.06 23.08
C LYS A 34 0.25 13.07 22.18
N THR A 35 0.24 13.92 21.17
CA THR A 35 -0.91 14.11 20.30
C THR A 35 -0.48 14.16 18.83
N ILE A 36 -0.89 13.17 18.08
CA ILE A 36 -0.79 13.15 16.62
C ILE A 36 -2.09 13.71 16.06
N VAL A 37 -2.00 14.70 15.18
CA VAL A 37 -3.17 15.25 14.49
C VAL A 37 -3.11 14.85 13.02
N ILE A 38 -4.20 14.31 12.49
CA ILE A 38 -4.30 13.87 11.11
C ILE A 38 -5.34 14.70 10.39
N GLU A 39 -4.90 15.49 9.40
CA GLU A 39 -5.79 16.22 8.51
C GLU A 39 -6.13 15.38 7.28
N SER A 40 -7.41 15.35 6.93
CA SER A 40 -7.90 14.67 5.72
C SER A 40 -8.97 15.55 5.03
N ILE A 41 -8.89 15.62 3.71
CA ILE A 41 -9.94 16.21 2.88
C ILE A 41 -10.71 15.07 2.22
N ARG A 42 -12.06 15.11 2.29
CA ARG A 42 -12.91 14.03 1.75
C ARG A 42 -12.71 13.76 0.26
N THR A 43 -12.36 14.78 -0.49
CA THR A 43 -12.17 14.73 -1.96
C THR A 43 -10.71 14.65 -2.38
N ASP A 44 -9.78 14.83 -1.44
CA ASP A 44 -8.35 14.77 -1.71
C ASP A 44 -7.80 13.37 -1.49
N ARG A 45 -6.69 13.11 -2.15
CA ARG A 45 -5.92 11.85 -2.08
C ARG A 45 -4.82 11.91 -1.04
N ASN A 46 -4.60 13.10 -0.47
CA ASN A 46 -3.58 13.36 0.51
C ASN A 46 -4.15 13.25 1.93
N VAL A 47 -3.33 12.70 2.82
CA VAL A 47 -3.53 12.74 4.27
C VAL A 47 -2.27 13.31 4.88
N VAL A 48 -2.42 14.32 5.72
CA VAL A 48 -1.29 14.95 6.43
C VAL A 48 -1.32 14.55 7.90
N ILE A 49 -0.24 13.96 8.36
CA ILE A 49 -0.05 13.52 9.74
C ILE A 49 0.93 14.49 10.38
N HIS A 50 0.47 15.28 11.33
CA HIS A 50 1.33 16.12 12.17
C HIS A 50 1.89 15.27 13.30
N ALA A 51 3.19 15.02 13.25
CA ALA A 51 3.92 14.14 14.16
C ALA A 51 5.25 14.80 14.56
N CYS A 52 5.33 15.27 15.79
CA CYS A 52 6.46 16.06 16.29
C CYS A 52 7.59 15.17 16.84
N PHE A 53 7.99 14.12 16.09
CA PHE A 53 8.98 13.12 16.55
C PHE A 53 10.37 13.29 15.93
N GLY A 54 10.54 14.26 15.04
CA GLY A 54 11.79 14.53 14.34
C GLY A 54 11.96 13.73 13.04
N THR A 55 12.90 14.19 12.22
CA THR A 55 13.05 13.74 10.82
C THR A 55 13.22 12.23 10.67
N LYS A 56 14.08 11.59 11.47
CA LYS A 56 14.40 10.16 11.31
C LYS A 56 13.23 9.27 11.71
N ILE A 57 12.55 9.57 12.82
CA ILE A 57 11.36 8.83 13.27
C ILE A 57 10.24 9.02 12.26
N ASN A 58 9.97 10.24 11.83
CA ASN A 58 8.95 10.52 10.85
C ASN A 58 9.24 9.86 9.49
N SER A 59 10.51 9.81 9.05
CA SER A 59 10.90 9.09 7.84
C SER A 59 10.67 7.58 7.97
N THR A 60 10.95 7.01 9.15
CA THR A 60 10.69 5.59 9.44
C THR A 60 9.20 5.30 9.42
N LEU A 61 8.40 6.10 10.12
CA LEU A 61 6.93 5.98 10.14
C LEU A 61 6.33 6.14 8.74
N ALA A 62 6.76 7.15 7.99
CA ALA A 62 6.28 7.41 6.63
C ALA A 62 6.52 6.24 5.70
N THR A 63 7.75 5.68 5.71
CA THR A 63 8.12 4.52 4.90
C THR A 63 7.33 3.28 5.30
N THR A 64 7.18 3.04 6.62
CA THR A 64 6.42 1.90 7.16
C THR A 64 4.94 2.01 6.83
N LEU A 65 4.32 3.16 7.10
CA LEU A 65 2.91 3.40 6.79
C LEU A 65 2.62 3.27 5.30
N ALA A 66 3.44 3.87 4.43
CA ALA A 66 3.26 3.75 2.99
C ALA A 66 3.26 2.29 2.55
N SER A 67 4.24 1.50 2.98
CA SER A 67 4.37 0.09 2.63
C SER A 67 3.21 -0.77 3.11
N LEU A 68 2.78 -0.59 4.37
CA LEU A 68 1.65 -1.34 4.93
C LEU A 68 0.32 -0.91 4.30
N LEU A 69 0.12 0.40 4.08
CA LEU A 69 -1.09 0.91 3.43
C LEU A 69 -1.18 0.47 1.96
N GLU A 70 -0.06 0.38 1.22
CA GLU A 70 -0.04 -0.22 -0.12
C GLU A 70 -0.60 -1.64 -0.08
N SER A 71 -0.21 -2.43 0.92
CA SER A 71 -0.68 -3.81 1.07
C SER A 71 -2.16 -3.90 1.39
N VAL A 72 -2.67 -2.99 2.23
CA VAL A 72 -4.08 -2.95 2.66
C VAL A 72 -4.98 -2.40 1.56
N LEU A 73 -4.54 -1.34 0.88
CA LEU A 73 -5.33 -0.63 -0.13
C LEU A 73 -5.25 -1.27 -1.51
N GLY A 74 -4.17 -1.99 -1.81
CA GLY A 74 -3.87 -2.50 -3.16
C GLY A 74 -3.49 -1.40 -4.16
N HIS A 75 -3.09 -0.22 -3.65
CA HIS A 75 -2.70 0.94 -4.43
C HIS A 75 -1.36 1.47 -3.94
N ILE A 76 -0.60 2.12 -4.83
CA ILE A 76 0.64 2.79 -4.44
C ILE A 76 0.30 3.91 -3.45
N VAL A 77 1.10 4.00 -2.39
CA VAL A 77 1.05 5.07 -1.40
C VAL A 77 2.39 5.79 -1.42
N GLU A 78 2.39 7.01 -1.93
CA GLU A 78 3.56 7.88 -1.87
C GLU A 78 3.65 8.50 -0.48
N SER A 79 4.87 8.60 0.07
CA SER A 79 5.10 9.23 1.36
C SER A 79 6.19 10.27 1.30
N ARG A 80 5.99 11.34 2.05
CA ARG A 80 6.95 12.42 2.28
C ARG A 80 6.95 12.78 3.75
N SER A 81 8.09 13.16 4.30
CA SER A 81 8.17 13.53 5.71
C SER A 81 9.22 14.60 5.97
N ASP A 82 8.98 15.37 7.02
CA ASP A 82 9.94 16.26 7.65
C ASP A 82 9.99 16.04 9.17
N ALA A 83 10.58 16.96 9.92
CA ALA A 83 10.70 16.82 11.37
C ALA A 83 9.35 16.86 12.11
N TYR A 84 8.30 17.38 11.50
CA TYR A 84 7.02 17.67 12.14
C TYR A 84 5.83 17.01 11.45
N ARG A 85 6.00 16.49 10.21
CA ARG A 85 4.88 16.05 9.38
C ARG A 85 5.23 14.84 8.53
N ILE A 86 4.18 14.10 8.21
CA ILE A 86 4.19 13.03 7.20
C ILE A 86 3.02 13.28 6.27
N VAL A 87 3.26 13.27 4.96
CA VAL A 87 2.21 13.29 3.94
C VAL A 87 2.14 11.92 3.30
N LEU A 88 0.94 11.37 3.20
CA LEU A 88 0.64 10.15 2.47
C LEU A 88 -0.31 10.49 1.33
N GLU A 89 0.04 10.09 0.12
CA GLU A 89 -0.77 10.27 -1.09
C GLU A 89 -1.10 8.93 -1.72
N SER A 90 -2.38 8.66 -2.00
CA SER A 90 -2.80 7.41 -2.64
C SER A 90 -3.99 7.63 -3.54
N ASN A 91 -4.09 6.84 -4.62
CA ASN A 91 -5.29 6.83 -5.46
C ASN A 91 -6.51 6.20 -4.78
N ALA A 92 -6.31 5.40 -3.72
CA ALA A 92 -7.37 4.90 -2.85
C ALA A 92 -7.53 5.82 -1.64
N ARG A 93 -8.76 5.91 -1.13
CA ARG A 93 -9.06 6.73 0.04
C ARG A 93 -8.44 6.11 1.30
N ILE A 94 -7.56 6.87 1.94
CA ILE A 94 -7.01 6.55 3.25
C ILE A 94 -8.01 7.09 4.30
N ASN A 95 -8.47 6.25 5.22
CA ASN A 95 -9.38 6.64 6.28
C ASN A 95 -8.78 6.39 7.67
N LYS A 96 -9.38 7.01 8.70
CA LYS A 96 -8.92 6.90 10.09
C LYS A 96 -8.72 5.44 10.53
N LYS A 97 -9.70 4.60 10.26
CA LYS A 97 -9.68 3.20 10.71
C LYS A 97 -8.48 2.44 10.18
N ILE A 98 -8.16 2.62 8.90
CA ILE A 98 -7.02 1.94 8.25
C ILE A 98 -5.70 2.41 8.86
N ILE A 99 -5.51 3.72 9.06
CA ILE A 99 -4.26 4.24 9.67
C ILE A 99 -4.11 3.75 11.12
N VAL A 100 -5.17 3.84 11.93
CA VAL A 100 -5.13 3.42 13.33
C VAL A 100 -4.88 1.91 13.45
N GLU A 101 -5.56 1.09 12.63
CA GLU A 101 -5.32 -0.35 12.59
C GLU A 101 -3.88 -0.65 12.18
N THR A 102 -3.34 0.02 11.16
CA THR A 102 -1.96 -0.15 10.69
C THR A 102 -0.94 0.21 11.77
N LEU A 103 -1.14 1.31 12.49
CA LEU A 103 -0.24 1.73 13.58
C LEU A 103 -0.32 0.82 14.81
N SER A 104 -1.45 0.14 15.02
CA SER A 104 -1.69 -0.74 16.17
C SER A 104 -1.31 -2.20 15.90
N ASP A 105 -1.04 -2.57 14.65
CA ASP A 105 -0.71 -3.95 14.28
C ASP A 105 0.72 -4.35 14.74
N ASN A 106 0.96 -5.66 14.85
CA ASN A 106 2.26 -6.19 15.20
C ASN A 106 3.04 -6.53 13.92
N PHE A 107 4.16 -5.85 13.71
CA PHE A 107 5.06 -6.08 12.60
C PHE A 107 6.52 -5.87 13.01
N VAL A 108 7.45 -6.43 12.25
CA VAL A 108 8.89 -6.23 12.43
C VAL A 108 9.31 -5.02 11.61
N LEU A 109 9.52 -3.89 12.30
CA LEU A 109 9.81 -2.59 11.67
C LEU A 109 11.03 -2.64 10.74
N ASN A 110 12.10 -3.33 11.18
CA ASN A 110 13.33 -3.47 10.38
C ASN A 110 13.08 -4.13 9.03
N ASP A 111 12.25 -5.17 9.01
CA ASP A 111 11.98 -5.95 7.79
C ASP A 111 11.15 -5.13 6.79
N ILE A 112 10.13 -4.42 7.28
CA ILE A 112 9.31 -3.55 6.43
C ILE A 112 10.15 -2.43 5.82
N VAL A 113 10.94 -1.71 6.63
CA VAL A 113 11.78 -0.62 6.13
C VAL A 113 12.83 -1.15 5.16
N THR A 114 13.49 -2.27 5.48
CA THR A 114 14.46 -2.90 4.58
C THR A 114 13.83 -3.26 3.24
N THR A 115 12.67 -3.95 3.28
CA THR A 115 11.94 -4.37 2.07
C THR A 115 11.50 -3.16 1.24
N SER A 116 11.04 -2.09 1.89
CA SER A 116 10.63 -0.86 1.22
C SER A 116 11.80 -0.14 0.54
N LEU A 117 13.02 -0.28 1.04
CA LEU A 117 14.21 0.34 0.47
C LEU A 117 14.78 -0.43 -0.72
N ILE A 118 14.51 -1.74 -0.81
CA ILE A 118 15.01 -2.59 -1.89
C ILE A 118 14.57 -2.03 -3.26
N ARG A 119 15.55 -1.83 -4.16
CA ARG A 119 15.37 -1.21 -5.49
C ARG A 119 14.92 0.25 -5.49
N THR A 120 14.93 0.95 -4.36
CA THR A 120 14.72 2.38 -4.37
C THR A 120 15.92 3.10 -5.00
N HIS A 121 15.65 4.27 -5.56
CA HIS A 121 16.74 5.14 -6.06
C HIS A 121 17.73 5.48 -4.94
N ASN A 122 17.27 5.66 -3.72
CA ASN A 122 18.10 5.95 -2.56
C ASN A 122 19.10 4.82 -2.26
N LEU A 123 18.65 3.56 -2.31
CA LEU A 123 19.54 2.42 -2.08
C LEU A 123 20.52 2.24 -3.25
N ASN A 124 20.07 2.38 -4.48
CA ASN A 124 20.95 2.29 -5.66
C ASN A 124 22.05 3.36 -5.60
N TRP A 125 21.68 4.60 -5.27
CA TRP A 125 22.65 5.68 -5.10
C TRP A 125 23.62 5.43 -3.94
N ARG A 126 23.12 4.97 -2.79
CA ARG A 126 23.96 4.65 -1.63
C ARG A 126 24.90 3.47 -1.95
N THR A 127 24.40 2.44 -2.63
CA THR A 127 25.22 1.28 -3.07
C THR A 127 26.36 1.75 -3.98
N TRP A 128 26.06 2.65 -4.93
CA TRP A 128 27.10 3.25 -5.77
C TRP A 128 28.12 4.07 -4.96
N CYS A 129 27.68 4.85 -3.96
CA CYS A 129 28.57 5.58 -3.08
C CYS A 129 29.51 4.65 -2.29
N VAL A 130 28.98 3.55 -1.76
CA VAL A 130 29.76 2.54 -1.04
C VAL A 130 30.70 1.79 -1.99
N ALA A 131 30.26 1.46 -3.21
CA ALA A 131 31.11 0.88 -4.26
C ALA A 131 32.31 1.77 -4.60
N LYS A 132 32.09 3.10 -4.64
CA LYS A 132 33.18 4.08 -4.77
C LYS A 132 34.17 4.03 -3.60
N LYS A 133 33.69 3.93 -2.36
CA LYS A 133 34.54 3.79 -1.17
C LYS A 133 35.36 2.49 -1.21
N PHE A 134 34.78 1.42 -1.74
CA PHE A 134 35.44 0.12 -1.89
C PHE A 134 36.37 0.01 -3.11
N GLY A 135 36.48 1.10 -3.90
CA GLY A 135 37.34 1.12 -5.09
C GLY A 135 36.78 0.36 -6.30
N MET A 136 35.52 -0.08 -6.27
CA MET A 136 34.86 -0.78 -7.37
C MET A 136 34.40 0.21 -8.47
N VAL A 137 34.26 1.48 -8.14
CA VAL A 137 33.91 2.56 -9.04
C VAL A 137 34.98 3.62 -8.92
N GLU A 138 35.41 4.15 -10.06
CA GLU A 138 36.45 5.20 -10.13
C GLU A 138 36.02 6.45 -9.36
N ARG A 139 36.95 7.06 -8.60
CA ARG A 139 36.65 8.21 -7.71
C ARG A 139 36.06 9.41 -8.45
N GLY A 140 36.47 9.66 -9.69
CA GLY A 140 35.98 10.76 -10.54
C GLY A 140 34.61 10.50 -11.19
N SER A 141 34.10 9.29 -11.16
CA SER A 141 32.85 8.93 -11.86
C SER A 141 31.65 9.68 -11.30
N ILE A 142 30.80 10.17 -12.19
CA ILE A 142 29.51 10.79 -11.88
C ILE A 142 28.47 9.68 -11.73
N TYR A 143 27.54 9.84 -10.79
CA TYR A 143 26.45 8.89 -10.59
C TYR A 143 25.52 8.85 -11.80
N ASP A 144 25.26 7.65 -12.29
CA ASP A 144 24.22 7.35 -13.26
C ASP A 144 23.25 6.30 -12.69
N ARG A 145 21.94 6.50 -12.93
CA ARG A 145 20.89 5.62 -12.39
C ARG A 145 21.01 4.17 -12.87
N LYS A 146 21.38 3.99 -14.14
CA LYS A 146 21.55 2.64 -14.73
C LYS A 146 22.71 1.91 -14.09
N THR A 147 23.85 2.61 -13.95
CA THR A 147 25.04 2.07 -13.30
C THR A 147 24.78 1.77 -11.82
N GLY A 148 24.12 2.66 -11.09
CA GLY A 148 23.75 2.42 -9.68
C GLY A 148 22.83 1.22 -9.52
N HIS A 149 21.83 1.08 -10.37
CA HIS A 149 20.94 -0.08 -10.39
C HIS A 149 21.67 -1.37 -10.74
N PHE A 150 22.53 -1.34 -11.76
CA PHE A 150 23.33 -2.50 -12.17
C PHE A 150 24.24 -2.99 -11.03
N ILE A 151 24.95 -2.08 -10.35
CA ILE A 151 25.79 -2.44 -9.19
C ILE A 151 24.95 -3.08 -8.10
N TYR A 152 23.78 -2.49 -7.77
CA TYR A 152 22.88 -3.06 -6.79
C TYR A 152 22.45 -4.49 -7.17
N GLU A 153 21.98 -4.70 -8.40
CA GLU A 153 21.51 -6.01 -8.86
C GLU A 153 22.61 -7.09 -8.81
N GLN A 154 23.85 -6.72 -9.18
CA GLN A 154 24.97 -7.66 -9.15
C GLN A 154 25.45 -8.03 -7.75
N TYR A 155 25.27 -7.14 -6.77
CA TYR A 155 25.86 -7.27 -5.44
C TYR A 155 24.83 -7.32 -4.30
N GLN A 156 23.56 -7.68 -4.56
CA GLN A 156 22.45 -7.65 -3.61
C GLN A 156 22.75 -8.36 -2.28
N THR A 157 23.38 -9.53 -2.32
CA THR A 157 23.64 -10.36 -1.12
C THR A 157 25.01 -10.13 -0.50
N THR A 158 25.81 -9.25 -1.09
CA THR A 158 27.19 -9.02 -0.67
C THR A 158 27.32 -8.02 0.47
N PRO A 159 28.49 -7.93 1.14
CA PRO A 159 28.77 -6.89 2.13
C PRO A 159 28.60 -5.47 1.61
N LEU A 160 28.74 -5.23 0.30
CA LEU A 160 28.55 -3.92 -0.32
C LEU A 160 27.16 -3.37 -0.08
N VAL A 161 26.12 -4.14 -0.38
CA VAL A 161 24.73 -3.70 -0.23
C VAL A 161 24.32 -3.70 1.25
N LYS A 162 24.85 -4.62 2.05
CA LYS A 162 24.64 -4.59 3.51
C LYS A 162 25.18 -3.31 4.14
N GLU A 163 26.36 -2.86 3.72
CA GLU A 163 26.93 -1.59 4.17
C GLU A 163 26.12 -0.39 3.69
N ALA A 164 25.66 -0.40 2.44
CA ALA A 164 24.79 0.64 1.90
C ALA A 164 23.48 0.77 2.69
N LEU A 165 22.86 -0.36 3.05
CA LEU A 165 21.69 -0.39 3.93
C LEU A 165 22.02 0.15 5.32
N ARG A 166 23.12 -0.29 5.93
CA ARG A 166 23.57 0.19 7.24
C ARG A 166 23.76 1.70 7.27
N GLU A 167 24.40 2.27 6.24
CA GLU A 167 24.56 3.71 6.11
C GLU A 167 23.21 4.42 5.95
N LEU A 168 22.28 3.89 5.14
CA LEU A 168 20.94 4.46 4.99
C LEU A 168 20.16 4.45 6.29
N PHE A 169 20.18 3.34 7.02
CA PHE A 169 19.53 3.24 8.32
C PHE A 169 20.10 4.27 9.30
N HIS A 170 21.43 4.36 9.38
CA HIS A 170 22.07 5.34 10.25
C HIS A 170 21.72 6.79 9.90
N ASP A 171 21.70 7.12 8.61
CA ASP A 171 21.55 8.51 8.16
C ASP A 171 20.08 8.98 8.17
N LYS A 172 19.14 8.11 7.78
CA LYS A 172 17.76 8.51 7.47
C LYS A 172 16.69 7.96 8.40
N PHE A 173 16.97 6.90 9.14
CA PHE A 173 15.97 6.19 9.93
C PHE A 173 16.36 6.08 11.40
N ASP A 174 15.34 5.96 12.26
CA ASP A 174 15.47 5.63 13.68
C ASP A 174 14.45 4.53 14.03
N LEU A 175 14.89 3.28 13.90
CA LEU A 175 14.03 2.13 14.20
C LEU A 175 13.69 2.04 15.68
N LEU A 176 14.67 2.26 16.57
CA LEU A 176 14.46 2.15 18.02
C LEU A 176 13.55 3.25 18.56
N GLY A 177 13.75 4.49 18.10
CA GLY A 177 12.86 5.60 18.43
C GLY A 177 11.45 5.38 17.92
N THR A 178 11.32 4.88 16.70
CA THR A 178 10.01 4.59 16.09
C THR A 178 9.27 3.46 16.80
N ASP A 179 9.96 2.40 17.19
CA ASP A 179 9.38 1.29 17.95
C ASP A 179 8.82 1.76 19.31
N LYS A 180 9.55 2.65 20.00
CA LYS A 180 9.07 3.30 21.23
C LYS A 180 7.81 4.12 20.98
N ILE A 181 7.75 4.89 19.89
CA ILE A 181 6.55 5.69 19.54
C ILE A 181 5.37 4.76 19.23
N LEU A 182 5.56 3.70 18.45
CA LEU A 182 4.52 2.72 18.15
C LEU A 182 4.02 2.02 19.42
N THR A 183 4.91 1.68 20.33
CA THR A 183 4.55 1.11 21.65
C THR A 183 3.70 2.09 22.45
N ARG A 184 4.08 3.37 22.51
CA ARG A 184 3.30 4.40 23.19
C ARG A 184 1.92 4.62 22.56
N ILE A 185 1.81 4.53 21.23
CA ILE A 185 0.51 4.58 20.52
C ILE A 185 -0.36 3.39 20.93
N LYS A 186 0.19 2.17 20.93
CA LYS A 186 -0.52 0.95 21.34
C LYS A 186 -1.00 1.00 22.80
N ASN A 187 -0.22 1.60 23.67
CA ASN A 187 -0.55 1.80 25.09
C ASN A 187 -1.53 2.96 25.33
N ASN A 188 -2.00 3.65 24.29
CA ASN A 188 -2.82 4.86 24.39
C ASN A 188 -2.14 6.03 25.14
N GLU A 189 -0.81 6.06 25.17
CA GLU A 189 -0.03 7.17 25.74
C GLU A 189 0.08 8.34 24.75
N ILE A 190 -0.11 8.06 23.45
CA ILE A 190 -0.19 9.04 22.37
C ILE A 190 -1.59 8.97 21.80
N GLN A 191 -2.28 10.11 21.79
CA GLN A 191 -3.61 10.24 21.21
C GLN A 191 -3.52 10.54 19.71
N ILE A 192 -4.46 9.99 18.92
CA ILE A 192 -4.57 10.24 17.49
C ILE A 192 -5.90 10.94 17.23
N GLU A 193 -5.81 12.22 16.87
CA GLU A 193 -6.94 13.04 16.51
C GLU A 193 -7.05 13.14 15.00
N TRP A 194 -8.24 12.81 14.48
CA TRP A 194 -8.54 12.87 13.05
C TRP A 194 -9.50 14.02 12.78
N ILE A 195 -9.10 14.90 11.87
CA ILE A 195 -9.86 16.10 11.52
C ILE A 195 -10.15 16.08 10.02
N ASP A 196 -11.42 16.05 9.66
CA ASP A 196 -11.87 16.28 8.29
C ASP A 196 -11.89 17.79 8.04
N VAL A 197 -11.02 18.25 7.15
CA VAL A 197 -10.89 19.66 6.78
C VAL A 197 -11.39 19.91 5.36
N THR A 198 -11.79 21.15 5.06
CA THR A 198 -12.13 21.57 3.69
C THR A 198 -10.92 21.99 2.89
N LYS A 199 -9.88 22.50 3.57
CA LYS A 199 -8.57 22.87 3.05
C LYS A 199 -7.52 22.51 4.09
N PHE A 200 -6.35 22.05 3.65
CA PHE A 200 -5.22 21.79 4.54
C PHE A 200 -4.74 23.07 5.22
N SER A 201 -4.31 22.94 6.48
CA SER A 201 -3.76 24.05 7.25
C SER A 201 -2.48 24.59 6.61
N LYS A 202 -2.13 25.84 6.93
CA LYS A 202 -0.86 26.43 6.49
C LYS A 202 0.36 25.67 6.98
N LEU A 203 0.23 24.92 8.09
CA LEU A 203 1.31 24.04 8.56
C LEU A 203 1.49 22.82 7.66
N ALA A 204 0.48 22.35 6.96
CA ALA A 204 0.54 21.23 6.04
C ALA A 204 1.13 21.61 4.67
N GLU A 205 0.84 22.85 4.18
CA GLU A 205 1.18 23.32 2.84
C GLU A 205 2.66 23.10 2.44
N PRO A 206 3.69 23.40 3.28
CA PRO A 206 5.08 23.29 2.84
C PRO A 206 5.52 21.90 2.38
N LEU A 207 4.88 20.83 2.90
CA LEU A 207 5.21 19.47 2.51
C LEU A 207 4.35 18.96 1.34
N LEU A 208 3.23 19.63 1.06
CA LEU A 208 2.35 19.32 -0.07
C LEU A 208 2.91 19.86 -1.39
N ASP A 209 3.61 21.02 -1.38
CA ASP A 209 4.11 21.71 -2.58
C ASP A 209 5.38 21.10 -3.18
N HIS A 210 6.02 20.15 -2.51
CA HIS A 210 7.25 19.55 -3.00
C HIS A 210 7.01 18.50 -4.08
N THR A 211 7.60 18.74 -5.27
CA THR A 211 7.49 17.86 -6.45
C THR A 211 8.39 16.61 -6.43
N THR A 212 9.22 16.41 -5.41
CA THR A 212 10.10 15.25 -5.30
C THR A 212 9.35 14.02 -4.79
N LYS A 213 8.90 13.22 -5.73
CA LYS A 213 8.24 11.92 -5.45
C LYS A 213 9.28 10.85 -5.15
N TYR A 214 9.29 10.33 -3.94
CA TYR A 214 10.07 9.14 -3.59
C TYR A 214 9.17 7.91 -3.71
N TYR A 215 9.36 7.14 -4.79
CA TYR A 215 8.69 5.84 -4.92
C TYR A 215 9.44 4.79 -4.10
N SER A 216 8.84 4.29 -3.04
CA SER A 216 9.30 3.07 -2.39
C SER A 216 8.69 1.88 -3.12
N SER A 217 9.51 1.10 -3.82
CA SER A 217 9.08 -0.12 -4.49
C SER A 217 9.80 -1.31 -3.86
N PRO A 218 9.16 -2.09 -2.99
CA PRO A 218 9.79 -3.28 -2.46
C PRO A 218 9.96 -4.34 -3.55
N ALA A 219 11.16 -4.88 -3.68
CA ALA A 219 11.45 -5.96 -4.62
C ALA A 219 11.21 -7.35 -4.02
N ASN A 220 11.38 -7.46 -2.71
CA ASN A 220 11.00 -8.65 -1.95
C ASN A 220 9.89 -8.24 -1.01
N VAL A 221 8.77 -8.95 -1.07
CA VAL A 221 7.62 -8.70 -0.21
C VAL A 221 7.87 -9.41 1.10
N ASP A 222 7.95 -8.64 2.18
CA ASP A 222 8.10 -9.18 3.52
C ASP A 222 6.84 -9.95 3.94
N LYS A 223 7.02 -10.90 4.85
CA LYS A 223 5.94 -11.74 5.38
C LYS A 223 4.81 -10.91 5.98
N ALA A 224 5.13 -9.82 6.70
CA ALA A 224 4.12 -8.93 7.28
C ALA A 224 3.25 -8.26 6.20
N ILE A 225 3.86 -7.85 5.08
CA ILE A 225 3.14 -7.28 3.94
C ILE A 225 2.24 -8.35 3.31
N LEU A 226 2.75 -9.56 3.13
CA LEU A 226 1.98 -10.67 2.58
C LEU A 226 0.80 -11.06 3.49
N ASP A 227 0.97 -11.01 4.81
CA ASP A 227 -0.10 -11.28 5.76
C ASP A 227 -1.23 -10.24 5.65
N GLU A 228 -0.90 -8.95 5.47
CA GLU A 228 -1.91 -7.91 5.23
C GLU A 228 -2.60 -8.07 3.87
N VAL A 229 -1.86 -8.39 2.82
CA VAL A 229 -2.43 -8.73 1.50
C VAL A 229 -3.40 -9.90 1.66
N LYS A 230 -3.00 -10.97 2.36
CA LYS A 230 -3.84 -12.14 2.64
C LYS A 230 -5.12 -11.76 3.38
N LYS A 231 -5.02 -11.00 4.48
CA LYS A 231 -6.17 -10.54 5.27
C LYS A 231 -7.17 -9.75 4.40
N ARG A 232 -6.67 -8.84 3.56
CA ARG A 232 -7.46 -8.02 2.64
C ARG A 232 -8.16 -8.88 1.59
N LEU A 233 -7.43 -9.75 0.89
CA LEU A 233 -7.97 -10.61 -0.16
C LEU A 233 -9.07 -11.52 0.39
N LEU A 234 -8.87 -12.09 1.59
CA LEU A 234 -9.86 -12.96 2.24
C LEU A 234 -11.15 -12.21 2.65
N LYS A 235 -11.09 -10.89 2.87
CA LYS A 235 -12.28 -10.04 3.15
C LYS A 235 -13.02 -9.59 1.88
N THR A 236 -12.45 -9.79 0.69
CA THR A 236 -13.05 -9.34 -0.57
C THR A 236 -14.36 -10.06 -0.87
N LYS A 237 -15.38 -9.30 -1.32
CA LYS A 237 -16.70 -9.84 -1.66
C LYS A 237 -16.82 -10.08 -3.15
N HIS A 238 -17.29 -11.25 -3.51
CA HIS A 238 -17.57 -11.65 -4.88
C HIS A 238 -19.04 -12.04 -5.06
N ARG A 239 -19.49 -11.91 -6.31
CA ARG A 239 -20.74 -12.49 -6.79
C ARG A 239 -20.40 -13.68 -7.67
N LEU A 240 -20.78 -14.88 -7.21
CA LEU A 240 -20.73 -16.08 -8.03
C LEU A 240 -21.96 -16.16 -8.90
N ILE A 241 -21.81 -16.53 -10.17
CA ILE A 241 -22.87 -16.59 -11.15
C ILE A 241 -22.72 -17.86 -11.97
N CYS A 242 -23.82 -18.54 -12.27
CA CYS A 242 -23.77 -19.62 -13.26
C CYS A 242 -23.48 -19.05 -14.65
N ALA A 243 -22.32 -19.34 -15.22
CA ALA A 243 -21.89 -18.87 -16.53
C ALA A 243 -22.75 -19.42 -17.69
N ARG A 244 -23.50 -20.53 -17.45
CA ARG A 244 -24.37 -21.14 -18.46
C ARG A 244 -25.74 -20.46 -18.56
N CYS A 245 -26.42 -20.19 -17.41
CA CYS A 245 -27.79 -19.67 -17.46
C CYS A 245 -27.99 -18.31 -16.77
N GLY A 246 -27.05 -17.84 -15.97
CA GLY A 246 -27.15 -16.55 -15.23
C GLY A 246 -28.25 -16.49 -14.17
N LYS A 247 -29.05 -17.57 -13.96
CA LYS A 247 -30.16 -17.56 -13.00
C LYS A 247 -29.69 -17.77 -11.56
N TRP A 248 -28.66 -18.58 -11.38
CA TRP A 248 -28.10 -18.85 -10.04
C TRP A 248 -27.02 -17.81 -9.74
N GLN A 249 -27.16 -17.19 -8.60
CA GLN A 249 -26.20 -16.20 -8.06
C GLN A 249 -26.03 -16.43 -6.57
N LEU A 250 -24.82 -16.16 -6.07
CA LEU A 250 -24.48 -16.24 -4.65
C LEU A 250 -23.44 -15.18 -4.32
N ALA A 251 -23.71 -14.36 -3.30
CA ALA A 251 -22.72 -13.47 -2.72
C ALA A 251 -21.83 -14.25 -1.75
N ILE A 252 -20.53 -14.08 -1.84
CA ILE A 252 -19.56 -14.72 -0.95
C ILE A 252 -18.48 -13.74 -0.52
N VAL A 253 -17.87 -14.02 0.63
CA VAL A 253 -16.58 -13.46 1.03
C VAL A 253 -15.52 -14.50 0.69
N THR A 254 -14.37 -14.08 0.15
CA THR A 254 -13.31 -14.99 -0.32
C THR A 254 -12.91 -16.01 0.74
N GLY A 255 -12.67 -15.58 1.99
CA GLY A 255 -12.27 -16.47 3.09
C GLY A 255 -13.35 -17.48 3.53
N GLU A 256 -14.60 -17.31 3.08
CA GLU A 256 -15.69 -18.25 3.37
C GLU A 256 -15.86 -19.31 2.28
N PHE A 257 -15.15 -19.18 1.16
CA PHE A 257 -15.31 -20.09 0.02
C PHE A 257 -14.87 -21.52 0.36
N GLU A 258 -13.82 -21.69 1.18
CA GLU A 258 -13.34 -23.00 1.61
C GLU A 258 -14.39 -23.82 2.35
N LYS A 259 -15.33 -23.17 3.05
CA LYS A 259 -16.44 -23.80 3.77
C LYS A 259 -17.54 -24.31 2.85
N ARG A 260 -17.42 -24.08 1.54
CA ARG A 260 -18.42 -24.48 0.53
C ARG A 260 -18.12 -25.87 -0.04
N PRO A 261 -19.12 -26.55 -0.60
CA PRO A 261 -18.88 -27.80 -1.29
C PRO A 261 -17.82 -27.67 -2.37
N LYS A 262 -16.90 -28.63 -2.44
CA LYS A 262 -15.80 -28.65 -3.45
C LYS A 262 -16.30 -28.50 -4.90
N LYS A 263 -17.55 -28.84 -5.19
CA LYS A 263 -18.17 -28.69 -6.50
C LYS A 263 -19.46 -27.89 -6.39
N LEU A 264 -19.43 -26.66 -6.88
CA LEU A 264 -20.62 -25.84 -6.99
C LEU A 264 -21.42 -26.25 -8.23
N ILE A 265 -22.72 -26.46 -8.04
CA ILE A 265 -23.65 -26.84 -9.10
C ILE A 265 -24.82 -25.86 -9.14
N CYS A 266 -25.14 -25.37 -10.31
CA CYS A 266 -26.27 -24.48 -10.52
C CYS A 266 -27.60 -25.23 -10.21
N LYS A 267 -28.43 -24.69 -9.32
CA LYS A 267 -29.73 -25.28 -8.96
C LYS A 267 -30.71 -25.31 -10.12
N TYR A 268 -30.58 -24.42 -11.11
CA TYR A 268 -31.53 -24.29 -12.21
C TYR A 268 -31.16 -25.12 -13.45
N CYS A 269 -29.90 -25.07 -13.90
CA CYS A 269 -29.49 -25.75 -15.13
C CYS A 269 -28.54 -26.92 -14.90
N LYS A 270 -28.23 -27.24 -13.63
CA LYS A 270 -27.30 -28.30 -13.19
C LYS A 270 -25.88 -28.15 -13.75
N GLY A 271 -25.54 -26.98 -14.38
CA GLY A 271 -24.21 -26.67 -14.88
C GLY A 271 -23.22 -26.47 -13.74
N ARG A 272 -21.93 -26.83 -13.98
CA ARG A 272 -20.82 -26.68 -13.04
C ARG A 272 -20.01 -25.41 -13.27
N GLN A 273 -20.21 -24.75 -14.40
CA GLN A 273 -19.47 -23.55 -14.79
C GLN A 273 -19.97 -22.36 -13.96
N ILE A 274 -19.31 -22.10 -12.85
CA ILE A 274 -19.60 -20.98 -11.97
C ILE A 274 -18.48 -19.95 -12.11
N THR A 275 -18.82 -18.77 -12.57
CA THR A 275 -17.91 -17.62 -12.67
C THR A 275 -18.03 -16.73 -11.45
N ALA A 276 -17.01 -15.90 -11.23
CA ALA A 276 -17.00 -14.87 -10.21
C ALA A 276 -16.81 -13.49 -10.84
N THR A 277 -17.42 -12.48 -10.24
CA THR A 277 -17.20 -11.06 -10.57
C THR A 277 -17.25 -10.23 -9.29
N TYR A 278 -16.88 -8.95 -9.37
CA TYR A 278 -17.04 -8.04 -8.25
C TYR A 278 -18.49 -7.99 -7.77
N TYR A 279 -18.68 -7.86 -6.47
CA TYR A 279 -20.03 -7.89 -5.88
C TYR A 279 -20.98 -6.86 -6.47
N SER A 280 -20.48 -5.69 -6.85
CA SER A 280 -21.24 -4.57 -7.46
C SER A 280 -21.55 -4.75 -8.96
N ASP A 281 -20.91 -5.70 -9.66
CA ASP A 281 -21.12 -5.90 -11.09
C ASP A 281 -22.38 -6.75 -11.35
N TYR A 282 -23.43 -6.08 -11.79
CA TYR A 282 -24.69 -6.71 -12.21
C TYR A 282 -24.79 -6.90 -13.71
N ASP A 283 -23.91 -6.29 -14.50
CA ASP A 283 -24.02 -6.31 -15.96
C ASP A 283 -23.66 -7.67 -16.53
N LEU A 284 -22.69 -8.36 -15.90
CA LEU A 284 -22.33 -9.73 -16.31
C LEU A 284 -23.52 -10.69 -16.24
N VAL A 285 -24.41 -10.54 -15.25
CA VAL A 285 -25.62 -11.36 -15.13
C VAL A 285 -26.53 -11.17 -16.33
N LYS A 286 -26.77 -9.92 -16.73
CA LYS A 286 -27.61 -9.57 -17.89
C LYS A 286 -27.02 -10.13 -19.19
N ILE A 287 -25.70 -10.03 -19.36
CA ILE A 287 -24.97 -10.54 -20.53
C ILE A 287 -25.13 -12.07 -20.62
N ILE A 288 -24.90 -12.79 -19.53
CA ILE A 288 -25.06 -14.26 -19.51
C ILE A 288 -26.51 -14.65 -19.81
N GLN A 289 -27.50 -13.98 -19.22
CA GLN A 289 -28.91 -14.26 -19.47
C GLN A 289 -29.32 -13.92 -20.92
N LYS A 290 -28.76 -12.86 -21.49
CA LYS A 290 -28.98 -12.46 -22.92
C LYS A 290 -28.45 -13.55 -23.84
N ASN A 291 -27.24 -14.06 -23.58
CA ASN A 291 -26.66 -15.16 -24.36
C ASN A 291 -27.47 -16.46 -24.21
N HIS A 292 -27.92 -16.78 -22.98
CA HIS A 292 -28.73 -17.97 -22.71
C HIS A 292 -30.08 -17.97 -23.46
N LYS A 293 -30.62 -16.77 -23.77
CA LYS A 293 -31.83 -16.57 -24.59
C LYS A 293 -31.53 -16.49 -26.10
N SER A 294 -30.31 -16.88 -26.50
CA SER A 294 -29.86 -16.84 -27.91
C SER A 294 -29.92 -15.44 -28.55
N LYS A 295 -29.88 -14.38 -27.75
CA LYS A 295 -29.85 -13.01 -28.26
C LYS A 295 -28.42 -12.62 -28.64
N LYS A 296 -28.26 -11.86 -29.72
CA LYS A 296 -26.98 -11.41 -30.24
C LYS A 296 -26.29 -10.49 -29.21
N LEU A 297 -25.05 -10.78 -28.86
CA LEU A 297 -24.19 -9.97 -27.97
C LEU A 297 -23.44 -8.93 -28.80
N SER A 298 -23.18 -7.76 -28.21
CA SER A 298 -22.21 -6.80 -28.76
C SER A 298 -20.79 -7.34 -28.70
N LEU A 299 -19.83 -6.69 -29.33
CA LEU A 299 -18.43 -7.08 -29.27
C LEU A 299 -17.91 -7.05 -27.80
N GLU A 300 -18.22 -5.99 -27.06
CA GLU A 300 -17.84 -5.84 -25.66
C GLU A 300 -18.52 -6.90 -24.77
N GLU A 301 -19.83 -7.12 -24.94
CA GLU A 301 -20.57 -8.15 -24.21
C GLU A 301 -19.98 -9.53 -24.47
N ASN A 302 -19.57 -9.83 -25.69
CA ASN A 302 -18.94 -11.09 -26.06
C ASN A 302 -17.56 -11.26 -25.39
N HIS A 303 -16.77 -10.18 -25.32
CA HIS A 303 -15.51 -10.20 -24.57
C HIS A 303 -15.72 -10.47 -23.07
N LYS A 304 -16.68 -9.79 -22.44
CA LYS A 304 -17.04 -10.01 -21.03
C LYS A 304 -17.53 -11.44 -20.81
N PHE A 305 -18.36 -11.97 -21.71
CA PHE A 305 -18.86 -13.33 -21.66
C PHE A 305 -17.74 -14.38 -21.76
N LYS A 306 -16.80 -14.22 -22.71
CA LYS A 306 -15.63 -15.10 -22.87
C LYS A 306 -14.74 -15.08 -21.61
N ARG A 307 -14.52 -13.89 -21.03
CA ARG A 307 -13.79 -13.75 -19.75
C ARG A 307 -14.48 -14.52 -18.63
N ALA A 308 -15.80 -14.41 -18.52
CA ALA A 308 -16.58 -15.14 -17.51
C ALA A 308 -16.42 -16.66 -17.62
N TRP A 309 -16.35 -17.21 -18.82
CA TRP A 309 -16.07 -18.64 -19.03
C TRP A 309 -14.64 -19.02 -18.65
N LYS A 310 -13.63 -18.18 -18.96
CA LYS A 310 -12.26 -18.40 -18.47
C LYS A 310 -12.21 -18.43 -16.96
N VAL A 311 -12.85 -17.48 -16.27
CA VAL A 311 -12.94 -17.44 -14.81
C VAL A 311 -13.64 -18.69 -14.27
N ALA A 312 -14.73 -19.13 -14.89
CA ALA A 312 -15.44 -20.35 -14.47
C ALA A 312 -14.53 -21.57 -14.57
N SER A 313 -13.76 -21.70 -15.63
CA SER A 313 -12.78 -22.78 -15.81
C SER A 313 -11.69 -22.74 -14.74
N LEU A 314 -11.19 -21.56 -14.37
CA LEU A 314 -10.19 -21.39 -13.30
C LEU A 314 -10.76 -21.81 -11.95
N ILE A 315 -11.99 -21.42 -11.64
CA ILE A 315 -12.67 -21.80 -10.38
C ILE A 315 -12.92 -23.31 -10.34
N GLU A 316 -13.33 -23.92 -11.45
CA GLU A 316 -13.54 -25.37 -11.53
C GLU A 316 -12.23 -26.15 -11.30
N THR A 317 -11.10 -25.62 -11.82
CA THR A 317 -9.79 -26.29 -11.73
C THR A 317 -9.08 -26.04 -10.40
N PHE A 318 -9.03 -24.80 -9.93
CA PHE A 318 -8.20 -24.37 -8.81
C PHE A 318 -9.00 -24.02 -7.54
N GLY A 319 -10.33 -24.04 -7.60
CA GLY A 319 -11.20 -23.86 -6.42
C GLY A 319 -10.97 -22.53 -5.70
N ASN A 320 -10.66 -22.63 -4.41
CA ASN A 320 -10.44 -21.49 -3.52
C ASN A 320 -9.29 -20.59 -3.99
N ASN A 321 -8.20 -21.18 -4.45
CA ASN A 321 -7.04 -20.39 -4.94
C ASN A 321 -7.42 -19.49 -6.11
N ALA A 322 -8.32 -19.94 -7.00
CA ALA A 322 -8.81 -19.10 -8.09
C ALA A 322 -9.58 -17.88 -7.60
N ILE A 323 -10.46 -18.05 -6.61
CA ILE A 323 -11.21 -16.93 -6.02
C ILE A 323 -10.25 -15.96 -5.30
N THR A 324 -9.28 -16.50 -4.56
CA THR A 324 -8.27 -15.70 -3.87
C THR A 324 -7.44 -14.86 -4.84
N VAL A 325 -6.96 -15.45 -5.94
CA VAL A 325 -6.19 -14.73 -6.96
C VAL A 325 -7.05 -13.67 -7.66
N LEU A 326 -8.30 -13.99 -7.98
CA LEU A 326 -9.26 -13.05 -8.60
C LEU A 326 -9.71 -11.92 -7.64
N SER A 327 -9.42 -12.03 -6.35
CA SER A 327 -9.65 -10.96 -5.37
C SER A 327 -8.61 -9.85 -5.47
N GLY A 328 -7.49 -10.08 -6.17
CA GLY A 328 -6.46 -9.09 -6.41
C GLY A 328 -6.97 -7.92 -7.26
N TYR A 329 -6.58 -6.71 -6.89
CA TYR A 329 -6.95 -5.50 -7.60
C TYR A 329 -6.35 -5.49 -9.01
N GLY A 330 -7.20 -5.34 -10.04
CA GLY A 330 -6.77 -5.38 -11.44
C GLY A 330 -6.36 -6.77 -11.95
N VAL A 331 -6.49 -7.83 -11.15
CA VAL A 331 -6.17 -9.20 -11.56
C VAL A 331 -7.32 -9.76 -12.40
N GLY A 332 -7.13 -9.78 -13.71
CA GLY A 332 -8.05 -10.39 -14.67
C GLY A 332 -7.84 -11.89 -14.85
N ALA A 333 -8.70 -12.52 -15.65
CA ALA A 333 -8.67 -13.98 -15.91
C ALA A 333 -7.32 -14.48 -16.45
N ASP A 334 -6.66 -13.70 -17.30
CA ASP A 334 -5.38 -14.11 -17.92
C ASP A 334 -4.23 -14.03 -16.92
N THR A 335 -4.17 -12.97 -16.12
CA THR A 335 -3.20 -12.83 -15.02
C THR A 335 -3.43 -13.91 -13.96
N ALA A 336 -4.69 -14.17 -13.58
CA ALA A 336 -5.03 -15.22 -12.64
C ALA A 336 -4.60 -16.60 -13.15
N ALA A 337 -4.82 -16.90 -14.43
CA ALA A 337 -4.37 -18.15 -15.05
C ALA A 337 -2.86 -18.32 -14.97
N ARG A 338 -2.09 -17.25 -15.22
CA ARG A 338 -0.63 -17.27 -15.13
C ARG A 338 -0.15 -17.55 -13.69
N ILE A 339 -0.71 -16.85 -12.71
CA ILE A 339 -0.36 -17.03 -11.29
C ILE A 339 -0.65 -18.46 -10.84
N LEU A 340 -1.87 -18.96 -11.14
CA LEU A 340 -2.33 -20.28 -10.70
C LEU A 340 -1.54 -21.44 -11.34
N ARG A 341 -1.13 -21.30 -12.59
CA ARG A 341 -0.33 -22.33 -13.27
C ARG A 341 1.09 -22.44 -12.71
N ASN A 342 1.66 -21.32 -12.27
CA ASN A 342 3.02 -21.24 -11.76
C ASN A 342 3.08 -21.32 -10.23
N MET A 343 1.95 -21.56 -9.56
CA MET A 343 1.86 -21.60 -8.11
C MET A 343 2.64 -22.80 -7.56
N VAL A 344 3.64 -22.51 -6.74
CA VAL A 344 4.43 -23.51 -6.01
C VAL A 344 3.84 -23.76 -4.64
N ASP A 345 3.56 -22.68 -3.91
CA ASP A 345 2.97 -22.68 -2.58
C ASP A 345 2.05 -21.45 -2.38
N GLU A 346 1.44 -21.36 -1.21
CA GLU A 346 0.51 -20.27 -0.87
C GLU A 346 1.22 -18.93 -0.75
N GLU A 347 2.40 -18.87 -0.17
CA GLU A 347 3.20 -17.66 -0.01
C GLU A 347 3.60 -17.08 -1.36
N TYR A 348 4.08 -17.93 -2.26
CA TYR A 348 4.38 -17.55 -3.64
C TYR A 348 3.15 -16.99 -4.36
N MET A 349 1.96 -17.58 -4.16
CA MET A 349 0.71 -17.10 -4.74
C MET A 349 0.41 -15.66 -4.28
N TYR A 350 0.46 -15.38 -2.97
CA TYR A 350 0.21 -14.03 -2.46
C TYR A 350 1.23 -13.02 -2.95
N LYS A 351 2.50 -13.41 -3.05
CA LYS A 351 3.56 -12.57 -3.62
C LYS A 351 3.25 -12.22 -5.07
N GLN A 352 2.86 -13.18 -5.88
CA GLN A 352 2.51 -12.96 -7.29
C GLN A 352 1.24 -12.11 -7.46
N ILE A 353 0.26 -12.23 -6.57
CA ILE A 353 -0.93 -11.35 -6.56
C ILE A 353 -0.49 -9.92 -6.27
N TYR A 354 0.30 -9.70 -5.22
CA TYR A 354 0.81 -8.37 -4.86
C TYR A 354 1.60 -7.71 -6.00
N GLU A 355 2.49 -8.45 -6.64
CA GLU A 355 3.25 -7.96 -7.80
C GLU A 355 2.33 -7.59 -8.97
N ALA A 356 1.29 -8.40 -9.24
CA ALA A 356 0.33 -8.15 -10.30
C ALA A 356 -0.54 -6.90 -10.03
N GLU A 357 -0.97 -6.70 -8.78
CA GLU A 357 -1.70 -5.50 -8.35
C GLU A 357 -0.86 -4.24 -8.57
N ARG A 358 0.41 -4.27 -8.16
CA ARG A 358 1.33 -3.15 -8.35
C ARG A 358 1.56 -2.85 -9.84
N GLN A 359 1.79 -3.88 -10.64
CA GLN A 359 1.95 -3.71 -12.08
C GLN A 359 0.70 -3.07 -12.70
N TYR A 360 -0.50 -3.52 -12.31
CA TYR A 360 -1.75 -2.94 -12.78
C TYR A 360 -1.86 -1.46 -12.41
N VAL A 361 -1.60 -1.10 -11.16
CA VAL A 361 -1.65 0.30 -10.70
C VAL A 361 -0.66 1.20 -11.47
N MET A 362 0.54 0.69 -11.75
CA MET A 362 1.55 1.43 -12.53
C MET A 362 1.16 1.61 -13.99
N THR A 363 0.42 0.68 -14.57
CA THR A 363 0.12 0.67 -16.01
C THR A 363 -1.29 1.14 -16.36
N ARG A 364 -2.22 1.23 -15.39
CA ARG A 364 -3.63 1.55 -15.67
C ARG A 364 -3.82 2.90 -16.35
N GLY A 365 -2.98 3.91 -16.04
CA GLY A 365 -3.05 5.22 -16.68
C GLY A 365 -2.78 5.20 -18.20
N PHE A 366 -2.30 4.08 -18.75
CA PHE A 366 -2.14 3.87 -20.20
C PHE A 366 -3.34 3.16 -20.84
N TRP A 367 -4.34 2.74 -20.04
CA TRP A 367 -5.50 1.97 -20.52
C TRP A 367 -6.83 2.72 -20.34
N ASP A 368 -6.80 3.89 -19.70
CA ASP A 368 -7.98 4.73 -19.43
C ASP A 368 -8.21 5.80 -20.52
N ASP A 369 -7.61 5.66 -21.72
CA ASP A 369 -7.88 6.44 -22.94
C ASP A 369 -8.91 5.76 -23.87
#